data_901234c45e085d97fc9ab960acee91c0
#
_entry.id   901234c45e085d97fc9ab960acee91c0
#
_cell.length_a   1.000
_cell.length_b   1.000
_cell.length_c   1.000
_cell.angle_alpha   90.00
_cell.angle_beta   90.00
_cell.angle_gamma   90.00
#
_symmetry.space_group_name_H-M   'P 1'
#
loop_
_entity.id
_entity.type
_entity.pdbx_description
1 polymer ?
#
loop_
_entity_poly.entity_id
_entity_poly.type
_entity_poly.pdbx_seq_one_letter_code
_entity_poly.pdbx_strand_id
1 'polypeptide(L)'
;TITTTSLEITLTKGFPYSWQVISTNSTSFVSESDNWKFWLSGEALKNHAPFPAEILTPKPGSSVSSGSVSLSWSFSDIDANDTHSFDLYLDQNEDNPAIKKIISNYGARKRTISLNTPGIYYWRVVTKDNHGTSSDSGMSTFTVLE
;
A
#
# COMPACT_ATOMS: atom_id res chain seq x y z
N THR A 1 -32.74 23.69 -22.89
CA THR A 1 -32.44 24.68 -23.94
C THR A 1 -31.76 25.86 -23.28
N ILE A 2 -30.61 26.28 -23.80
CA ILE A 2 -29.90 27.48 -23.36
C ILE A 2 -30.04 28.56 -24.44
N THR A 3 -30.13 29.81 -24.04
CA THR A 3 -30.23 30.98 -24.93
C THR A 3 -28.96 31.85 -24.87
N THR A 4 -27.97 31.41 -24.11
CA THR A 4 -26.66 32.06 -23.96
C THR A 4 -25.62 31.36 -24.82
N THR A 5 -24.52 32.03 -25.12
CA THR A 5 -23.39 31.49 -25.89
C THR A 5 -22.37 30.72 -25.00
N SER A 6 -22.65 30.62 -23.72
CA SER A 6 -21.80 29.92 -22.73
C SER A 6 -22.67 29.13 -21.74
N LEU A 7 -22.14 28.02 -21.30
CA LEU A 7 -22.71 27.17 -20.28
C LEU A 7 -21.58 26.74 -19.31
N GLU A 8 -21.78 26.99 -18.03
CA GLU A 8 -20.87 26.48 -16.97
C GLU A 8 -21.43 25.18 -16.45
N ILE A 9 -20.56 24.16 -16.39
CA ILE A 9 -20.89 22.82 -15.89
C ILE A 9 -19.79 22.33 -14.94
N THR A 10 -20.19 21.60 -13.91
CA THR A 10 -19.25 20.93 -13.00
C THR A 10 -18.97 19.52 -13.51
N LEU A 11 -17.69 19.21 -13.69
CA LEU A 11 -17.22 17.91 -14.17
C LEU A 11 -16.33 17.24 -13.14
N THR A 12 -16.36 15.90 -13.09
CA THR A 12 -15.50 15.10 -12.22
C THR A 12 -14.13 14.88 -12.89
N LYS A 13 -13.05 15.17 -12.18
CA LYS A 13 -11.69 14.88 -12.64
C LYS A 13 -11.45 13.38 -12.85
N GLY A 14 -10.55 13.02 -13.74
CA GLY A 14 -10.17 11.63 -14.02
C GLY A 14 -11.07 10.89 -15.02
N PHE A 15 -11.96 11.61 -15.71
CA PHE A 15 -12.88 11.02 -16.70
C PHE A 15 -12.73 11.64 -18.08
N PRO A 16 -13.01 10.87 -19.16
CA PRO A 16 -13.17 11.39 -20.50
C PRO A 16 -14.55 12.03 -20.67
N TYR A 17 -14.60 13.11 -21.41
CA TYR A 17 -15.83 13.82 -21.75
C TYR A 17 -15.91 14.08 -23.25
N SER A 18 -17.13 14.13 -23.76
CA SER A 18 -17.41 14.61 -25.10
C SER A 18 -18.55 15.61 -25.05
N TRP A 19 -18.55 16.59 -25.95
CA TRP A 19 -19.59 17.57 -26.04
C TRP A 19 -19.86 17.98 -27.49
N GLN A 20 -21.06 18.40 -27.73
CA GLN A 20 -21.58 18.85 -29.02
C GLN A 20 -22.63 19.94 -28.79
N VAL A 21 -22.76 20.84 -29.71
CA VAL A 21 -23.83 21.84 -29.71
C VAL A 21 -24.86 21.51 -30.79
N ILE A 22 -26.10 21.41 -30.36
CA ILE A 22 -27.24 21.25 -31.26
C ILE A 22 -28.07 22.55 -31.22
N SER A 23 -28.20 23.23 -32.33
CA SER A 23 -29.01 24.42 -32.45
C SER A 23 -30.29 24.13 -33.22
N THR A 24 -31.42 24.67 -32.72
CA THR A 24 -32.73 24.52 -33.35
C THR A 24 -33.35 25.90 -33.51
N ASN A 25 -33.80 26.24 -34.70
CA ASN A 25 -34.50 27.49 -34.96
C ASN A 25 -36.01 27.36 -34.68
N SER A 26 -36.75 28.46 -34.84
CA SER A 26 -38.21 28.52 -34.61
C SER A 26 -39.03 27.64 -35.56
N THR A 27 -38.46 27.19 -36.67
CA THR A 27 -39.13 26.32 -37.66
C THR A 27 -38.67 24.83 -37.48
N SER A 28 -38.06 24.50 -36.35
CA SER A 28 -37.57 23.17 -36.01
C SER A 28 -36.44 22.65 -36.92
N PHE A 29 -35.74 23.55 -37.61
CA PHE A 29 -34.55 23.15 -38.35
C PHE A 29 -33.38 22.99 -37.38
N VAL A 30 -32.68 21.84 -37.45
CA VAL A 30 -31.61 21.45 -36.56
C VAL A 30 -30.27 21.58 -37.29
N SER A 31 -29.27 22.14 -36.58
CA SER A 31 -27.88 22.17 -37.01
C SER A 31 -27.02 21.65 -35.85
N GLU A 32 -26.05 20.80 -36.13
CA GLU A 32 -25.17 20.20 -35.16
C GLU A 32 -23.72 20.61 -35.40
N SER A 33 -22.98 20.87 -34.33
CA SER A 33 -21.53 21.05 -34.38
C SER A 33 -20.81 19.72 -34.48
N ASP A 34 -19.49 19.77 -34.70
CA ASP A 34 -18.63 18.62 -34.48
C ASP A 34 -18.72 18.16 -33.01
N ASN A 35 -18.36 16.92 -32.80
CA ASN A 35 -18.24 16.34 -31.44
C ASN A 35 -16.82 16.49 -30.97
N TRP A 36 -16.60 17.29 -29.92
CA TRP A 36 -15.28 17.47 -29.27
C TRP A 36 -15.14 16.57 -28.09
N LYS A 37 -13.93 16.02 -27.91
CA LYS A 37 -13.57 15.12 -26.82
C LYS A 37 -12.37 15.68 -26.07
N PHE A 38 -12.38 15.53 -24.74
CA PHE A 38 -11.25 15.88 -23.90
C PHE A 38 -11.19 14.96 -22.68
N TRP A 39 -10.01 14.83 -22.12
CA TRP A 39 -9.79 14.16 -20.84
C TRP A 39 -9.60 15.22 -19.77
N LEU A 40 -10.48 15.21 -18.74
CA LEU A 40 -10.28 16.07 -17.58
C LEU A 40 -9.31 15.37 -16.62
N SER A 41 -8.04 15.79 -16.63
CA SER A 41 -6.99 15.21 -15.80
C SER A 41 -7.40 15.25 -14.32
N GLY A 42 -7.33 14.09 -13.65
CA GLY A 42 -7.30 14.00 -12.20
C GLY A 42 -5.90 14.32 -11.68
N GLU A 43 -5.77 14.52 -10.39
CA GLU A 43 -4.45 14.37 -9.76
C GLU A 43 -4.04 12.92 -9.93
N ALA A 44 -2.85 12.69 -10.48
CA ALA A 44 -2.27 11.37 -10.48
C ALA A 44 -2.04 11.00 -9.02
N LEU A 45 -2.78 10.02 -8.51
CA LEU A 45 -2.44 9.35 -7.26
C LEU A 45 -1.11 8.65 -7.51
N LYS A 46 -0.03 9.32 -7.14
CA LYS A 46 1.30 8.77 -7.21
C LYS A 46 1.55 8.11 -5.86
N ASN A 47 1.31 6.82 -5.78
CA ASN A 47 1.62 6.01 -4.63
C ASN A 47 2.89 5.20 -4.90
N HIS A 48 3.82 5.22 -3.97
CA HIS A 48 5.01 4.38 -3.97
C HIS A 48 4.84 3.30 -2.89
N ALA A 49 5.33 2.11 -3.17
CA ALA A 49 5.41 1.10 -2.11
C ALA A 49 6.42 1.55 -1.03
N PRO A 50 6.14 1.25 0.24
CA PRO A 50 7.09 1.50 1.31
C PRO A 50 8.41 0.75 1.06
N PHE A 51 9.53 1.28 1.56
CA PHE A 51 10.78 0.53 1.53
C PHE A 51 10.68 -0.74 2.38
N PRO A 52 11.40 -1.82 2.02
CA PRO A 52 11.52 -3.01 2.86
C PRO A 52 11.94 -2.65 4.28
N ALA A 53 11.30 -3.27 5.27
CA ALA A 53 11.64 -3.03 6.66
C ALA A 53 13.06 -3.50 6.97
N GLU A 54 13.78 -2.70 7.75
CA GLU A 54 15.09 -3.06 8.28
C GLU A 54 14.94 -3.75 9.64
N ILE A 55 15.48 -4.95 9.77
CA ILE A 55 15.45 -5.75 10.99
C ILE A 55 16.45 -5.19 12.02
N LEU A 56 15.95 -4.79 13.19
CA LEU A 56 16.77 -4.22 14.26
C LEU A 56 17.08 -5.24 15.38
N THR A 57 16.07 -5.99 15.80
CA THR A 57 16.21 -6.96 16.91
C THR A 57 15.28 -8.16 16.68
N PRO A 58 15.76 -9.40 16.90
CA PRO A 58 17.15 -9.78 17.05
C PRO A 58 17.97 -9.46 15.80
N LYS A 59 19.25 -9.12 15.98
CA LYS A 59 20.13 -8.89 14.80
C LYS A 59 20.25 -10.18 13.98
N PRO A 60 20.28 -10.09 12.65
CA PRO A 60 20.46 -11.26 11.80
C PRO A 60 21.65 -12.12 12.24
N GLY A 61 21.42 -13.42 12.41
CA GLY A 61 22.42 -14.40 12.86
C GLY A 61 22.79 -14.35 14.35
N SER A 62 22.16 -13.48 15.15
CA SER A 62 22.45 -13.41 16.60
C SER A 62 21.78 -14.52 17.40
N SER A 63 22.21 -14.69 18.66
CA SER A 63 21.58 -15.58 19.62
C SER A 63 20.89 -14.80 20.74
N VAL A 64 19.77 -15.32 21.22
CA VAL A 64 19.00 -14.81 22.37
C VAL A 64 18.65 -15.93 23.31
N SER A 65 18.44 -15.64 24.60
CA SER A 65 17.94 -16.63 25.55
C SER A 65 16.47 -16.98 25.28
N SER A 66 16.09 -18.20 25.63
CA SER A 66 14.69 -18.62 25.64
C SER A 66 13.84 -17.76 26.56
N GLY A 67 12.54 -17.69 26.28
CA GLY A 67 11.57 -16.88 27.01
C GLY A 67 11.05 -15.70 26.20
N SER A 68 11.14 -14.50 26.77
CA SER A 68 10.55 -13.28 26.18
C SER A 68 11.50 -12.64 25.19
N VAL A 69 11.24 -12.80 23.89
CA VAL A 69 12.05 -12.26 22.79
C VAL A 69 11.37 -11.06 22.18
N SER A 70 12.13 -9.97 22.01
CA SER A 70 11.64 -8.75 21.36
C SER A 70 12.02 -8.75 19.88
N LEU A 71 11.02 -8.66 19.01
CA LEU A 71 11.18 -8.40 17.58
C LEU A 71 10.99 -6.91 17.33
N SER A 72 11.91 -6.25 16.63
CA SER A 72 11.75 -4.85 16.25
C SER A 72 12.37 -4.55 14.88
N TRP A 73 11.81 -3.55 14.22
CA TRP A 73 12.19 -3.14 12.87
C TRP A 73 11.98 -1.64 12.68
N SER A 74 12.66 -1.07 11.69
CA SER A 74 12.39 0.26 11.15
C SER A 74 11.86 0.14 9.73
N PHE A 75 11.24 1.18 9.23
CA PHE A 75 10.82 1.32 7.83
C PHE A 75 10.83 2.79 7.43
N SER A 76 10.76 3.04 6.14
CA SER A 76 10.55 4.36 5.57
C SER A 76 9.63 4.30 4.36
N ASP A 77 9.00 5.41 4.04
CA ASP A 77 8.20 5.61 2.85
C ASP A 77 8.46 7.01 2.28
N ILE A 78 8.34 7.15 0.97
CA ILE A 78 8.43 8.45 0.29
C ILE A 78 7.13 9.23 0.49
N ASP A 79 6.00 8.54 0.60
CA ASP A 79 4.67 9.13 0.71
C ASP A 79 4.38 9.47 2.18
N ALA A 80 4.74 10.70 2.58
CA ALA A 80 4.75 11.15 3.98
C ALA A 80 3.39 11.13 4.70
N ASN A 81 2.30 11.05 3.96
CA ASN A 81 0.94 11.04 4.50
C ASN A 81 0.33 9.64 4.62
N ASP A 82 1.09 8.61 4.21
CA ASP A 82 0.59 7.25 4.26
C ASP A 82 0.57 6.69 5.68
N THR A 83 -0.43 5.89 5.95
CA THR A 83 -0.49 5.07 7.16
C THR A 83 -0.01 3.67 6.85
N HIS A 84 0.70 3.08 7.82
CA HIS A 84 1.38 1.81 7.62
C HIS A 84 0.94 0.75 8.62
N SER A 85 0.94 -0.49 8.16
CA SER A 85 0.74 -1.67 8.98
C SER A 85 1.73 -2.77 8.59
N PHE A 86 1.92 -3.72 9.49
CA PHE A 86 2.94 -4.77 9.35
C PHE A 86 2.32 -6.15 9.51
N ASP A 87 2.70 -7.08 8.64
CA ASP A 87 2.49 -8.50 8.84
C ASP A 87 3.81 -9.13 9.27
N LEU A 88 3.79 -9.89 10.37
CA LEU A 88 4.95 -10.61 10.87
C LEU A 88 4.81 -12.09 10.60
N TYR A 89 5.90 -12.68 10.16
CA TYR A 89 6.03 -14.11 9.89
C TYR A 89 7.18 -14.64 10.71
N LEU A 90 6.99 -15.81 11.33
CA LEU A 90 7.98 -16.48 12.16
C LEU A 90 7.77 -17.99 12.12
N ASP A 91 8.84 -18.75 11.92
CA ASP A 91 8.84 -20.22 11.98
C ASP A 91 10.23 -20.73 12.34
N GLN A 92 10.34 -22.03 12.72
CA GLN A 92 11.60 -22.76 12.88
C GLN A 92 11.95 -23.59 11.63
N ASN A 93 11.11 -23.62 10.62
CA ASN A 93 11.31 -24.38 9.39
C ASN A 93 11.65 -23.44 8.24
N GLU A 94 12.89 -23.52 7.73
CA GLU A 94 13.38 -22.74 6.59
C GLU A 94 12.66 -23.08 5.28
N ASP A 95 12.36 -24.37 5.08
CA ASP A 95 11.78 -24.90 3.84
C ASP A 95 10.25 -24.71 3.78
N ASN A 96 9.68 -24.07 4.77
CA ASN A 96 8.24 -23.80 4.75
C ASN A 96 7.94 -22.62 3.80
N PRO A 97 7.48 -22.85 2.54
CA PRO A 97 7.12 -21.78 1.62
C PRO A 97 5.99 -20.90 2.19
N ALA A 98 5.29 -21.40 3.21
CA ALA A 98 4.25 -20.70 3.96
C ALA A 98 4.68 -20.46 5.41
N ILE A 99 5.90 -19.84 5.61
CA ILE A 99 6.29 -19.39 6.94
C ILE A 99 5.11 -18.79 7.68
N LYS A 100 4.87 -19.24 8.90
CA LYS A 100 3.65 -18.92 9.65
C LYS A 100 3.51 -17.43 9.91
N LYS A 101 2.44 -16.84 9.41
CA LYS A 101 2.05 -15.48 9.79
C LYS A 101 1.57 -15.49 11.24
N ILE A 102 2.29 -14.79 12.12
CA ILE A 102 1.98 -14.74 13.55
C ILE A 102 1.13 -13.52 13.92
N ILE A 103 1.12 -12.47 13.07
CA ILE A 103 0.29 -11.28 13.25
C ILE A 103 0.05 -10.58 11.91
N SER A 104 -1.12 -9.95 11.76
CA SER A 104 -1.51 -9.16 10.59
C SER A 104 -1.91 -7.75 10.98
N ASN A 105 -1.68 -6.79 10.07
CA ASN A 105 -2.10 -5.40 10.20
C ASN A 105 -1.69 -4.76 11.53
N TYR A 106 -0.48 -5.05 11.99
CA TYR A 106 0.05 -4.56 13.25
C TYR A 106 0.57 -3.13 13.10
N GLY A 107 0.13 -2.21 13.96
CA GLY A 107 0.46 -0.79 13.83
C GLY A 107 1.75 -0.34 14.53
N ALA A 108 2.39 -1.21 15.34
CA ALA A 108 3.62 -0.87 16.03
C ALA A 108 4.85 -1.50 15.37
N ARG A 109 6.03 -0.98 15.66
CA ARG A 109 7.32 -1.42 15.10
C ARG A 109 8.14 -2.31 16.05
N LYS A 110 7.48 -2.83 17.08
CA LYS A 110 8.08 -3.72 18.07
C LYS A 110 7.03 -4.68 18.59
N ARG A 111 7.38 -5.96 18.68
CA ARG A 111 6.54 -7.02 19.26
C ARG A 111 7.36 -7.93 20.16
N THR A 112 6.88 -8.18 21.36
CA THR A 112 7.45 -9.20 22.24
C THR A 112 6.64 -10.48 22.12
N ILE A 113 7.34 -11.60 21.99
CA ILE A 113 6.78 -12.96 21.88
C ILE A 113 7.51 -13.92 22.81
N SER A 114 6.84 -14.98 23.25
CA SER A 114 7.45 -16.02 24.07
C SER A 114 7.95 -17.16 23.19
N LEU A 115 9.25 -17.41 23.20
CA LEU A 115 9.92 -18.48 22.46
C LEU A 115 10.67 -19.37 23.45
N ASN A 116 10.06 -20.51 23.82
CA ASN A 116 10.58 -21.42 24.82
C ASN A 116 11.27 -22.66 24.21
N THR A 117 11.19 -22.81 22.91
CA THR A 117 11.84 -23.92 22.19
C THR A 117 13.16 -23.42 21.62
N PRO A 118 14.30 -23.99 22.03
CA PRO A 118 15.59 -23.68 21.43
C PRO A 118 15.65 -24.06 19.95
N GLY A 119 16.49 -23.36 19.20
CA GLY A 119 16.69 -23.61 17.79
C GLY A 119 16.77 -22.33 16.94
N ILE A 120 16.93 -22.52 15.63
CA ILE A 120 16.96 -21.41 14.66
C ILE A 120 15.54 -20.99 14.34
N TYR A 121 15.31 -19.70 14.38
CA TYR A 121 14.07 -19.08 13.96
C TYR A 121 14.29 -18.23 12.72
N TYR A 122 13.38 -18.34 11.79
CA TYR A 122 13.29 -17.59 10.55
C TYR A 122 12.13 -16.61 10.66
N TRP A 123 12.36 -15.34 10.34
CA TRP A 123 11.30 -14.35 10.40
C TRP A 123 11.45 -13.25 9.37
N ARG A 124 10.36 -12.59 9.05
CA ARG A 124 10.32 -11.45 8.16
C ARG A 124 9.15 -10.54 8.48
N VAL A 125 9.22 -9.33 7.95
CA VAL A 125 8.19 -8.29 8.08
C VAL A 125 7.73 -7.87 6.69
N VAL A 126 6.43 -7.87 6.46
CA VAL A 126 5.82 -7.24 5.28
C VAL A 126 5.21 -5.92 5.72
N THR A 127 5.75 -4.83 5.19
CA THR A 127 5.22 -3.47 5.38
C THR A 127 4.15 -3.21 4.34
N LYS A 128 3.01 -2.67 4.76
CA LYS A 128 1.87 -2.32 3.90
C LYS A 128 1.50 -0.86 4.12
N ASP A 129 1.15 -0.18 3.07
CA ASP A 129 0.53 1.15 3.12
C ASP A 129 -1.01 1.08 3.09
N ASN A 130 -1.65 2.24 3.17
CA ASN A 130 -3.11 2.38 3.07
C ASN A 130 -3.65 2.38 1.63
N HIS A 131 -2.79 2.34 0.63
CA HIS A 131 -3.15 2.26 -0.79
C HIS A 131 -3.08 0.83 -1.35
N GLY A 132 -2.66 -0.14 -0.52
CA GLY A 132 -2.62 -1.56 -0.86
C GLY A 132 -1.30 -2.01 -1.47
N THR A 133 -0.27 -1.17 -1.47
CA THR A 133 1.07 -1.61 -1.86
C THR A 133 1.87 -2.11 -0.65
N SER A 134 2.88 -2.93 -0.90
CA SER A 134 3.64 -3.55 0.19
C SER A 134 5.06 -3.93 -0.24
N SER A 135 5.92 -4.06 0.76
CA SER A 135 7.30 -4.54 0.61
C SER A 135 7.64 -5.59 1.67
N ASP A 136 8.56 -6.46 1.35
CA ASP A 136 9.02 -7.57 2.21
C ASP A 136 10.46 -7.30 2.64
N SER A 137 10.75 -7.46 3.94
CA SER A 137 12.10 -7.28 4.49
C SER A 137 13.12 -8.31 4.02
N GLY A 138 12.66 -9.38 3.39
CA GLY A 138 13.43 -10.60 3.22
C GLY A 138 13.53 -11.40 4.53
N MET A 139 14.02 -12.64 4.40
CA MET A 139 14.16 -13.57 5.53
C MET A 139 15.36 -13.20 6.39
N SER A 140 15.14 -13.11 7.70
CA SER A 140 16.15 -12.95 8.72
C SER A 140 16.13 -14.14 9.68
N THR A 141 17.26 -14.47 10.29
CA THR A 141 17.38 -15.57 11.23
C THR A 141 17.96 -15.13 12.55
N PHE A 142 17.63 -15.84 13.63
CA PHE A 142 18.30 -15.78 14.92
C PHE A 142 18.16 -17.13 15.64
N THR A 143 19.02 -17.38 16.63
CA THR A 143 19.01 -18.63 17.40
C THR A 143 18.47 -18.37 18.81
N VAL A 144 17.53 -19.18 19.26
CA VAL A 144 17.09 -19.23 20.65
C VAL A 144 17.91 -20.29 21.36
N LEU A 145 18.61 -19.88 22.41
CA LEU A 145 19.39 -20.77 23.29
C LEU A 145 18.51 -21.32 24.42
N GLU A 146 18.99 -22.39 25.06
CA GLU A 146 18.35 -22.94 26.26
C GLU A 146 18.34 -21.96 27.44
#